data_d45dbbcf569edf1297e2ee9a310d512d
#
_entry.id   d45dbbcf569edf1297e2ee9a310d512d
#
_cell.length_a   1.000
_cell.length_b   1.000
_cell.length_c   1.000
_cell.angle_alpha   90.00
_cell.angle_beta   90.00
_cell.angle_gamma   90.00
#
_symmetry.space_group_name_H-M   'P 1'
#
loop_
_entity.id
_entity.type
_entity.pdbx_description
1 polymer ?
#
loop_
_entity_poly.entity_id
_entity_poly.type
_entity_poly.pdbx_seq_one_letter_code
_entity_poly.pdbx_strand_id
1 'polypeptide(L)'
;MNTPVAAQDLLPSADELRRLRWRCRRGLLENDLFVDRFFETHGEHLTVALVQGLLQLMDLSDNDLLDLLLARKEPEGDLVNSEVTQVLSMMRVAKA
;
A
#
# COMPACT_ATOMS: atom_id res chain seq x y z
N MET A 1 2.58 28.52 17.00
CA MET A 1 3.58 27.53 17.14
C MET A 1 3.43 26.45 16.08
N ASN A 2 4.54 26.11 15.57
CA ASN A 2 4.54 25.17 14.53
C ASN A 2 4.49 23.79 15.04
N THR A 3 3.52 23.06 14.67
CA THR A 3 3.47 21.66 15.01
C THR A 3 4.43 20.93 14.09
N PRO A 4 5.40 20.22 14.65
CA PRO A 4 6.31 19.48 13.77
C PRO A 4 5.53 18.48 12.94
N VAL A 5 5.96 18.32 11.72
CA VAL A 5 5.36 17.29 10.87
C VAL A 5 5.69 15.96 11.48
N ALA A 6 4.66 15.16 11.72
CA ALA A 6 4.86 13.81 12.24
C ALA A 6 5.55 12.96 11.18
N ALA A 7 6.33 11.97 11.61
CA ALA A 7 7.04 11.12 10.67
C ALA A 7 6.09 10.49 9.65
N GLN A 8 4.90 10.13 10.08
CA GLN A 8 3.95 9.49 9.19
C GLN A 8 3.38 10.42 8.11
N ASP A 9 3.61 11.73 8.26
CA ASP A 9 3.14 12.69 7.26
C ASP A 9 4.19 13.02 6.22
N LEU A 10 5.40 12.51 6.40
CA LEU A 10 6.47 12.78 5.44
C LEU A 10 6.31 11.88 4.23
N LEU A 11 6.63 12.42 3.08
CA LEU A 11 6.61 11.63 1.85
C LEU A 11 7.96 10.97 1.66
N PRO A 12 7.99 9.76 1.11
CA PRO A 12 9.28 9.15 0.77
C PRO A 12 9.94 9.92 -0.36
N SER A 13 11.26 9.88 -0.40
CA SER A 13 11.99 10.49 -1.51
C SER A 13 11.71 9.70 -2.79
N ALA A 14 12.08 10.29 -3.93
CA ALA A 14 11.90 9.62 -5.21
C ALA A 14 12.66 8.30 -5.27
N ASP A 15 13.86 8.27 -4.69
CA ASP A 15 14.65 7.04 -4.66
C ASP A 15 14.02 5.99 -3.76
N GLU A 16 13.53 6.42 -2.60
CA GLU A 16 12.85 5.50 -1.70
C GLU A 16 11.59 4.93 -2.33
N LEU A 17 10.86 5.77 -3.04
CA LEU A 17 9.62 5.34 -3.70
C LEU A 17 9.93 4.33 -4.79
N ARG A 18 10.99 4.57 -5.57
CA ARG A 18 11.38 3.64 -6.63
C ARG A 18 11.76 2.29 -6.06
N ARG A 19 12.54 2.29 -4.97
CA ARG A 19 12.93 1.04 -4.32
C ARG A 19 11.73 0.33 -3.71
N LEU A 20 10.81 1.08 -3.13
CA LEU A 20 9.60 0.51 -2.56
C LEU A 20 8.77 -0.17 -3.63
N ARG A 21 8.58 0.51 -4.76
CA ARG A 21 7.80 -0.06 -5.86
C ARG A 21 8.43 -1.36 -6.35
N TRP A 22 9.74 -1.38 -6.44
CA TRP A 22 10.47 -2.57 -6.86
C TRP A 22 10.28 -3.71 -5.85
N ARG A 23 10.34 -3.40 -4.55
CA ARG A 23 10.14 -4.41 -3.51
C ARG A 23 8.73 -4.99 -3.52
N CYS A 24 7.77 -4.25 -3.99
CA CYS A 24 6.39 -4.69 -3.99
C CYS A 24 6.05 -5.59 -5.18
N ARG A 25 6.97 -5.76 -6.12
CA ARG A 25 6.72 -6.66 -7.23
C ARG A 25 6.84 -8.09 -6.74
N ARG A 26 5.82 -8.88 -7.03
CA ARG A 26 5.73 -10.20 -6.46
C ARG A 26 5.81 -11.32 -7.49
N GLY A 27 5.67 -10.99 -8.76
CA GLY A 27 5.69 -11.99 -9.82
C GLY A 27 4.35 -12.63 -10.11
N LEU A 28 3.34 -12.37 -9.31
CA LEU A 28 1.99 -12.80 -9.62
C LEU A 28 1.28 -11.67 -10.34
N LEU A 29 0.93 -11.91 -11.59
CA LEU A 29 0.46 -10.85 -12.46
C LEU A 29 -0.71 -10.07 -11.88
N GLU A 30 -1.68 -10.76 -11.30
CA GLU A 30 -2.86 -10.10 -10.75
C GLU A 30 -2.48 -9.11 -9.67
N ASN A 31 -1.61 -9.54 -8.75
CA ASN A 31 -1.18 -8.65 -7.67
C ASN A 31 -0.35 -7.50 -8.21
N ASP A 32 0.52 -7.79 -9.17
CA ASP A 32 1.38 -6.74 -9.73
C ASP A 32 0.58 -5.67 -10.44
N LEU A 33 -0.53 -6.03 -11.09
CA LEU A 33 -1.39 -5.04 -11.72
C LEU A 33 -1.99 -4.07 -10.70
N PHE A 34 -2.46 -4.59 -9.56
CA PHE A 34 -2.97 -3.73 -8.50
C PHE A 34 -1.88 -2.84 -7.94
N VAL A 35 -0.70 -3.40 -7.71
CA VAL A 35 0.41 -2.66 -7.13
C VAL A 35 0.88 -1.57 -8.09
N ASP A 36 1.06 -1.90 -9.36
CA ASP A 36 1.50 -0.91 -10.35
C ASP A 36 0.50 0.23 -10.46
N ARG A 37 -0.77 -0.09 -10.52
CA ARG A 37 -1.81 0.94 -10.63
C ARG A 37 -1.84 1.82 -9.40
N PHE A 38 -1.66 1.21 -8.23
CA PHE A 38 -1.60 1.96 -6.98
C PHE A 38 -0.48 2.99 -7.02
N PHE A 39 0.73 2.58 -7.43
CA PHE A 39 1.85 3.50 -7.49
C PHE A 39 1.67 4.57 -8.56
N GLU A 40 1.07 4.21 -9.70
CA GLU A 40 0.84 5.19 -10.75
C GLU A 40 -0.15 6.26 -10.31
N THR A 41 -1.15 5.85 -9.55
CA THR A 41 -2.20 6.78 -9.14
C THR A 41 -1.82 7.56 -7.90
N HIS A 42 -1.17 6.92 -6.94
CA HIS A 42 -0.98 7.48 -5.61
C HIS A 42 0.47 7.63 -5.18
N GLY A 43 1.43 7.20 -6.01
CA GLY A 43 2.83 7.15 -5.59
C GLY A 43 3.36 8.49 -5.12
N GLU A 44 2.95 9.58 -5.76
CA GLU A 44 3.46 10.89 -5.41
C GLU A 44 2.84 11.46 -4.15
N HIS A 45 1.83 10.81 -3.63
CA HIS A 45 1.09 11.29 -2.45
C HIS A 45 1.19 10.34 -1.27
N LEU A 46 2.09 9.37 -1.33
CA LEU A 46 2.25 8.42 -0.24
C LEU A 46 2.92 9.06 0.94
N THR A 47 2.37 8.86 2.12
CA THR A 47 3.02 9.25 3.36
C THR A 47 3.76 8.05 3.93
N VAL A 48 4.63 8.30 4.90
CA VAL A 48 5.34 7.22 5.58
C VAL A 48 4.34 6.26 6.25
N ALA A 49 3.26 6.80 6.80
CA ALA A 49 2.23 5.95 7.41
C ALA A 49 1.61 5.01 6.39
N LEU A 50 1.29 5.52 5.21
CA LEU A 50 0.70 4.69 4.17
C LEU A 50 1.69 3.64 3.67
N VAL A 51 2.97 4.00 3.60
CA VAL A 51 4.00 3.03 3.24
C VAL A 51 4.04 1.88 4.24
N GLN A 52 3.89 2.19 5.53
CA GLN A 52 3.87 1.14 6.54
C GLN A 52 2.68 0.20 6.35
N GLY A 53 1.51 0.75 6.03
CA GLY A 53 0.35 -0.08 5.72
C GLY A 53 0.58 -0.94 4.49
N LEU A 54 1.18 -0.36 3.47
CA LEU A 54 1.50 -1.11 2.26
C LEU A 54 2.44 -2.27 2.55
N LEU A 55 3.48 -2.03 3.37
CA LEU A 55 4.43 -3.09 3.69
C LEU A 55 3.80 -4.21 4.49
N GLN A 56 2.85 -3.89 5.36
CA GLN A 56 2.13 -4.93 6.06
C GLN A 56 1.35 -5.83 5.09
N LEU A 57 0.74 -5.22 4.08
CA LEU A 57 0.05 -6.01 3.07
C LEU A 57 1.02 -6.85 2.25
N MET A 58 2.20 -6.30 1.98
CA MET A 58 3.19 -7.02 1.19
C MET A 58 3.82 -8.19 1.94
N ASP A 59 3.63 -8.27 3.25
CA ASP A 59 4.08 -9.43 4.02
C ASP A 59 3.18 -10.66 3.84
N LEU A 60 2.03 -10.48 3.25
CA LEU A 60 1.09 -11.59 3.06
C LEU A 60 1.53 -12.47 1.90
N SER A 61 1.05 -13.72 1.92
CA SER A 61 1.21 -14.58 0.75
C SER A 61 0.46 -13.98 -0.43
N ASP A 62 0.82 -14.42 -1.62
CA ASP A 62 0.17 -13.91 -2.83
C ASP A 62 -1.33 -14.18 -2.82
N ASN A 63 -1.74 -15.36 -2.37
CA ASN A 63 -3.17 -15.69 -2.34
C ASN A 63 -3.92 -14.86 -1.32
N ASP A 64 -3.35 -14.66 -0.15
CA ASP A 64 -4.00 -13.85 0.88
C ASP A 64 -4.11 -12.41 0.45
N LEU A 65 -3.06 -11.88 -0.18
CA LEU A 65 -3.11 -10.51 -0.68
C LEU A 65 -4.17 -10.36 -1.76
N LEU A 66 -4.22 -11.30 -2.69
CA LEU A 66 -5.19 -11.22 -3.78
C LEU A 66 -6.62 -11.28 -3.24
N ASP A 67 -6.86 -12.11 -2.23
CA ASP A 67 -8.20 -12.18 -1.62
C ASP A 67 -8.61 -10.83 -1.04
N LEU A 68 -7.68 -10.11 -0.43
CA LEU A 68 -7.97 -8.78 0.09
C LEU A 68 -8.20 -7.78 -1.04
N LEU A 69 -7.37 -7.84 -2.07
CA LEU A 69 -7.51 -6.91 -3.20
C LEU A 69 -8.81 -7.09 -3.93
N LEU A 70 -9.29 -8.32 -4.03
CA LEU A 70 -10.55 -8.62 -4.69
C LEU A 70 -11.75 -8.55 -3.75
N ALA A 71 -11.51 -8.15 -2.51
CA ALA A 71 -12.56 -8.01 -1.49
C ALA A 71 -13.27 -9.32 -1.19
N ARG A 72 -12.59 -10.44 -1.38
CA ARG A 72 -13.09 -11.74 -0.93
C ARG A 72 -12.93 -11.91 0.56
N LYS A 73 -11.98 -11.17 1.15
CA LYS A 73 -11.70 -11.17 2.58
C LYS A 73 -11.51 -9.74 3.04
N GLU A 74 -11.70 -9.51 4.31
CA GLU A 74 -11.38 -8.22 4.92
C GLU A 74 -10.21 -8.40 5.89
N PRO A 75 -9.48 -7.31 6.18
CA PRO A 75 -8.35 -7.41 7.10
C PRO A 75 -8.75 -7.98 8.44
N GLU A 76 -7.86 -8.80 9.00
CA GLU A 76 -8.06 -9.43 10.29
C GLU A 76 -6.80 -9.31 11.12
N GLY A 77 -6.95 -9.41 12.44
CA GLY A 77 -5.80 -9.40 13.33
C GLY A 77 -5.02 -8.11 13.23
N ASP A 78 -3.72 -8.23 13.07
CA ASP A 78 -2.83 -7.06 13.02
C ASP A 78 -3.05 -6.19 11.79
N LEU A 79 -3.77 -6.68 10.80
CA LEU A 79 -4.07 -5.89 9.62
C LEU A 79 -5.24 -4.94 9.83
N VAL A 80 -5.92 -5.03 10.97
CA VAL A 80 -7.03 -4.12 11.27
C VAL A 80 -6.45 -2.84 11.85
N ASN A 81 -6.03 -1.94 10.98
CA ASN A 81 -5.52 -0.63 11.38
C ASN A 81 -5.81 0.37 10.26
N SER A 82 -5.69 1.65 10.60
CA SER A 82 -6.10 2.68 9.66
C SER A 82 -5.21 2.75 8.43
N GLU A 83 -3.92 2.50 8.59
CA GLU A 83 -2.98 2.56 7.48
C GLU A 83 -3.27 1.47 6.46
N VAL A 84 -3.45 0.24 6.93
CA VAL A 84 -3.78 -0.86 6.02
C VAL A 84 -5.13 -0.61 5.35
N THR A 85 -6.11 -0.15 6.13
CA THR A 85 -7.43 0.12 5.59
C THR A 85 -7.38 1.16 4.48
N GLN A 86 -6.63 2.23 4.68
CA GLN A 86 -6.52 3.27 3.66
C GLN A 86 -5.83 2.76 2.41
N VAL A 87 -4.71 2.07 2.57
CA VAL A 87 -3.97 1.57 1.41
C VAL A 87 -4.82 0.57 0.63
N LEU A 88 -5.48 -0.33 1.34
CA LEU A 88 -6.30 -1.34 0.69
C LEU A 88 -7.45 -0.69 -0.08
N SER A 89 -8.07 0.32 0.52
CA SER A 89 -9.13 1.06 -0.15
C SER A 89 -8.62 1.72 -1.42
N MET A 90 -7.43 2.30 -1.38
CA MET A 90 -6.83 2.93 -2.55
C MET A 90 -6.54 1.93 -3.65
N MET A 91 -6.11 0.74 -3.28
CA MET A 91 -5.84 -0.31 -4.27
C MET A 91 -7.13 -0.85 -4.90
N ARG A 92 -8.17 -1.02 -4.09
CA ARG A 92 -9.44 -1.56 -4.58
C ARG A 92 -10.17 -0.60 -5.50
N VAL A 93 -9.94 0.69 -5.32
CA VAL A 93 -10.63 1.71 -6.11
C VAL A 93 -10.22 1.68 -7.56
N ALA A 94 -9.17 0.98 -7.85
CA ALA A 94 -8.67 0.93 -9.21
C ALA A 94 -9.70 0.49 -10.23
N LYS A 95 -10.76 -0.14 -9.83
CA LYS A 95 -11.77 -0.45 -10.80
C LYS A 95 -12.61 0.80 -11.03
N ALA A 96 -12.72 1.24 -12.13
CA ALA A 96 -13.41 2.47 -12.42
C ALA A 96 -14.84 2.22 -12.76
#